data_bdcc03af5177f8eae820d2d8cded7ca4
#
_entry.id   bdcc03af5177f8eae820d2d8cded7ca4
#
_cell.length_a   1.000
_cell.length_b   1.000
_cell.length_c   1.000
_cell.angle_alpha   90.00
_cell.angle_beta   90.00
_cell.angle_gamma   90.00
#
_symmetry.space_group_name_H-M   'P 1'
#
loop_
_entity.id
_entity.type
_entity.pdbx_description
1 polymer ?
#
loop_
_entity_poly.entity_id
_entity_poly.type
_entity_poly.pdbx_seq_one_letter_code
_entity_poly.pdbx_strand_id
1 'polypeptide(L)'
;MYLSRLSRPFAFLGLLSTVSGVLAQNVTNTTAPASASNHTTVLILGGGMAGIIAARTLHEQGVDDFIILEAKTELGGRMIPKAFGITGRQVVVEMGPNWIQGTQQGNGPANPIWELALKHNLSTVYNDLYGSMTTYDFNGYNNYTDTFNDAVDTFAQATVVAGQRLQDGEVDMSLKSAYGIMGVSPKTPQEDACDYYQIDWTPSQTSWLASAWNNNFTYDAEAGGYSDDNYMSIDPRGFAYIAQAEAAEFLQPNQLILNQTVTNIQYSEKTITVQTTGGKTITADHVLCTFSAGVLQNTDVVFEPALPDWKTEAINSIEMATYTKIFLQFNETFWFPTEMGLYADKQRGRYPVWQSLDHIGFFPGSGIVFVTVTGDWSLYVEQLSTEELQAEVMEVLRAMYPDITVPDPVDIHMPTWASDQLYRGSYSNWGPSFVEAHSDNLRATIDNRLWFAGEATSLKYFGFLQGAYLEGQSVGSSIAACVQGKGSCQLPHTTVVRNA
;
A
#
# COMPACT_ATOMS: atom_id res chain seq x y z
N MET A 1 33.28 -34.69 -30.61
CA MET A 1 32.73 -36.05 -30.70
C MET A 1 31.23 -35.95 -30.54
N TYR A 2 30.55 -35.97 -31.68
CA TYR A 2 29.44 -36.86 -32.07
C TYR A 2 28.17 -36.78 -31.21
N LEU A 3 26.98 -36.61 -31.64
CA LEU A 3 26.17 -36.56 -32.93
C LEU A 3 24.75 -36.18 -32.47
N SER A 4 24.06 -35.24 -32.99
CA SER A 4 23.16 -35.21 -34.19
C SER A 4 21.95 -36.14 -34.10
N ARG A 5 20.81 -35.54 -34.44
CA ARG A 5 19.55 -36.04 -35.07
C ARG A 5 18.32 -35.93 -34.18
N LEU A 6 17.11 -35.57 -34.62
CA LEU A 6 16.53 -35.29 -35.96
C LEU A 6 15.19 -34.58 -35.72
N SER A 7 14.88 -33.69 -36.57
CA SER A 7 13.58 -33.05 -36.79
C SER A 7 12.54 -34.02 -37.38
N ARG A 8 11.27 -33.89 -37.05
CA ARG A 8 10.14 -34.17 -37.94
C ARG A 8 8.94 -33.29 -37.64
N PRO A 9 8.27 -32.75 -38.66
CA PRO A 9 7.07 -31.96 -38.53
C PRO A 9 5.82 -32.84 -38.59
N PHE A 10 4.74 -32.46 -37.91
CA PHE A 10 3.42 -33.01 -38.18
C PHE A 10 2.48 -31.92 -38.71
N ALA A 11 1.85 -32.31 -39.80
CA ALA A 11 0.98 -31.50 -40.62
C ALA A 11 -0.41 -31.32 -40.03
N PHE A 12 -0.98 -30.19 -40.32
CA PHE A 12 -2.41 -29.87 -40.16
C PHE A 12 -3.27 -30.78 -41.04
N LEU A 13 -4.33 -31.31 -40.49
CA LEU A 13 -5.50 -31.74 -41.23
C LEU A 13 -6.75 -31.17 -40.55
N GLY A 14 -7.43 -30.27 -41.25
CA GLY A 14 -8.70 -29.73 -40.87
C GLY A 14 -9.85 -30.73 -41.11
N LEU A 15 -10.86 -30.68 -40.26
CA LEU A 15 -12.15 -31.25 -40.55
C LEU A 15 -13.23 -30.25 -40.12
N LEU A 16 -13.85 -29.65 -41.17
CA LEU A 16 -15.17 -29.03 -41.04
C LEU A 16 -16.22 -30.15 -40.88
N SER A 17 -17.06 -30.02 -39.87
CA SER A 17 -18.36 -30.69 -39.89
C SER A 17 -19.41 -29.74 -39.38
N THR A 18 -20.26 -29.35 -40.34
CA THR A 18 -21.56 -28.74 -40.14
C THR A 18 -22.54 -29.80 -39.59
N VAL A 19 -23.25 -29.48 -38.50
CA VAL A 19 -24.51 -30.15 -38.18
C VAL A 19 -25.51 -29.11 -37.71
N SER A 20 -26.62 -29.14 -38.42
CA SER A 20 -27.81 -28.33 -38.22
C SER A 20 -28.63 -28.76 -36.99
N GLY A 21 -29.23 -27.81 -36.38
CA GLY A 21 -30.56 -27.71 -35.76
C GLY A 21 -31.14 -28.89 -34.98
N VAL A 22 -31.37 -28.67 -33.68
CA VAL A 22 -32.48 -29.30 -32.93
C VAL A 22 -33.13 -28.27 -32.01
N LEU A 23 -34.39 -28.12 -32.23
CA LEU A 23 -35.51 -27.55 -31.53
C LEU A 23 -35.34 -27.09 -30.07
N ALA A 24 -35.79 -25.87 -29.86
CA ALA A 24 -36.16 -25.29 -28.58
C ALA A 24 -37.19 -26.15 -27.82
N GLN A 25 -36.89 -26.47 -26.58
CA GLN A 25 -37.91 -26.73 -25.58
C GLN A 25 -37.85 -25.66 -24.50
N ASN A 26 -38.88 -24.85 -24.42
CA ASN A 26 -39.15 -23.92 -23.35
C ASN A 26 -39.25 -24.68 -22.02
N VAL A 27 -38.28 -24.44 -21.13
CA VAL A 27 -38.47 -24.64 -19.69
C VAL A 27 -38.41 -23.27 -19.06
N THR A 28 -39.57 -22.63 -18.95
CA THR A 28 -39.78 -21.51 -18.07
C THR A 28 -39.78 -21.98 -16.62
N ASN A 29 -38.59 -21.94 -15.99
CA ASN A 29 -38.51 -21.82 -14.55
C ASN A 29 -37.70 -20.55 -14.28
N THR A 30 -38.40 -19.42 -14.34
CA THR A 30 -37.97 -18.18 -13.75
C THR A 30 -38.13 -18.28 -12.23
N THR A 31 -37.17 -18.85 -11.55
CA THR A 31 -36.91 -18.42 -10.17
C THR A 31 -36.37 -17.01 -10.28
N ALA A 32 -37.18 -16.03 -9.90
CA ALA A 32 -36.72 -14.67 -9.67
C ALA A 32 -35.44 -14.76 -8.79
N PRO A 33 -34.38 -13.98 -9.06
CA PRO A 33 -33.27 -13.92 -8.16
C PRO A 33 -33.84 -13.54 -6.79
N ALA A 34 -33.51 -14.34 -5.75
CA ALA A 34 -33.87 -14.00 -4.38
C ALA A 34 -33.46 -12.54 -4.17
N SER A 35 -34.40 -11.71 -3.73
CA SER A 35 -34.13 -10.32 -3.40
C SER A 35 -32.95 -10.35 -2.45
N ALA A 36 -31.80 -9.78 -2.86
CA ALA A 36 -30.64 -9.67 -2.00
C ALA A 36 -31.12 -9.08 -0.67
N SER A 37 -30.94 -9.80 0.42
CA SER A 37 -31.30 -9.35 1.75
C SER A 37 -30.64 -7.97 1.97
N ASN A 38 -31.45 -6.97 2.33
CA ASN A 38 -30.89 -5.66 2.70
C ASN A 38 -30.28 -5.67 4.10
N HIS A 39 -30.07 -6.86 4.68
CA HIS A 39 -29.53 -7.06 6.01
C HIS A 39 -28.53 -8.22 6.01
N THR A 40 -27.45 -8.08 6.79
CA THR A 40 -26.42 -9.09 7.04
C THR A 40 -25.93 -9.00 8.48
N THR A 41 -25.40 -10.08 9.03
CA THR A 41 -24.79 -10.07 10.37
C THR A 41 -23.54 -9.16 10.41
N VAL A 42 -22.66 -9.24 9.41
CA VAL A 42 -21.45 -8.41 9.34
C VAL A 42 -21.34 -7.74 7.97
N LEU A 43 -21.27 -6.41 7.96
CA LEU A 43 -20.98 -5.65 6.74
C LEU A 43 -19.56 -5.10 6.80
N ILE A 44 -18.74 -5.47 5.83
CA ILE A 44 -17.35 -5.04 5.70
C ILE A 44 -17.28 -3.94 4.64
N LEU A 45 -16.83 -2.74 5.02
CA LEU A 45 -16.71 -1.58 4.15
C LEU A 45 -15.26 -1.46 3.65
N GLY A 46 -15.05 -1.84 2.40
CA GLY A 46 -13.76 -1.88 1.72
C GLY A 46 -13.27 -3.28 1.40
N GLY A 47 -12.95 -3.52 0.13
CA GLY A 47 -12.41 -4.77 -0.40
C GLY A 47 -10.87 -4.73 -0.58
N GLY A 48 -10.16 -4.01 0.29
CA GLY A 48 -8.70 -4.05 0.40
C GLY A 48 -8.22 -5.25 1.21
N MET A 49 -6.90 -5.36 1.43
CA MET A 49 -6.29 -6.46 2.19
C MET A 49 -6.97 -6.66 3.55
N ALA A 50 -7.19 -5.60 4.32
CA ALA A 50 -7.82 -5.73 5.66
C ALA A 50 -9.23 -6.30 5.60
N GLY A 51 -10.07 -5.83 4.67
CA GLY A 51 -11.44 -6.31 4.52
C GLY A 51 -11.51 -7.75 4.05
N ILE A 52 -10.68 -8.13 3.08
CA ILE A 52 -10.61 -9.51 2.55
C ILE A 52 -10.14 -10.49 3.64
N ILE A 53 -9.08 -10.14 4.38
CA ILE A 53 -8.56 -11.02 5.44
C ILE A 53 -9.52 -11.10 6.63
N ALA A 54 -10.21 -10.01 6.96
CA ALA A 54 -11.28 -10.06 7.97
C ALA A 54 -12.41 -10.99 7.54
N ALA A 55 -12.88 -10.91 6.29
CA ALA A 55 -13.90 -11.78 5.73
C ALA A 55 -13.45 -13.26 5.72
N ARG A 56 -12.21 -13.54 5.29
CA ARG A 56 -11.62 -14.88 5.37
C ARG A 56 -11.63 -15.40 6.80
N THR A 57 -11.19 -14.59 7.75
CA THR A 57 -11.14 -14.98 9.17
C THR A 57 -12.54 -15.26 9.74
N LEU A 58 -13.55 -14.48 9.36
CA LEU A 58 -14.95 -14.75 9.69
C LEU A 58 -15.38 -16.11 9.16
N HIS A 59 -15.13 -16.38 7.88
CA HIS A 59 -15.47 -17.66 7.23
C HIS A 59 -14.77 -18.84 7.91
N GLU A 60 -13.47 -18.78 8.13
CA GLU A 60 -12.68 -19.81 8.81
C GLU A 60 -13.17 -20.11 10.23
N GLN A 61 -13.78 -19.12 10.90
CA GLN A 61 -14.37 -19.26 12.22
C GLN A 61 -15.86 -19.54 12.21
N GLY A 62 -16.44 -19.84 11.02
CA GLY A 62 -17.84 -20.28 10.87
C GLY A 62 -18.87 -19.15 10.96
N VAL A 63 -18.49 -17.91 10.61
CA VAL A 63 -19.40 -16.77 10.44
C VAL A 63 -19.47 -16.44 8.96
N ASP A 64 -20.48 -17.00 8.26
CA ASP A 64 -20.64 -16.89 6.81
C ASP A 64 -21.66 -15.82 6.38
N ASP A 65 -22.46 -15.27 7.30
CA ASP A 65 -23.39 -14.19 7.00
C ASP A 65 -22.67 -12.83 7.08
N PHE A 66 -21.89 -12.56 6.04
CA PHE A 66 -21.23 -11.28 5.85
C PHE A 66 -21.32 -10.81 4.39
N ILE A 67 -21.13 -9.50 4.19
CA ILE A 67 -21.04 -8.88 2.87
C ILE A 67 -19.84 -7.93 2.87
N ILE A 68 -19.00 -8.01 1.81
CA ILE A 68 -18.00 -6.98 1.49
C ILE A 68 -18.64 -5.97 0.53
N LEU A 69 -18.60 -4.69 0.90
CA LEU A 69 -19.05 -3.56 0.09
C LEU A 69 -17.84 -2.78 -0.40
N GLU A 70 -17.61 -2.74 -1.71
CA GLU A 70 -16.44 -2.13 -2.34
C GLU A 70 -16.86 -1.03 -3.33
N ALA A 71 -16.16 0.10 -3.27
CA ALA A 71 -16.44 1.25 -4.13
C ALA A 71 -15.98 1.02 -5.59
N LYS A 72 -14.91 0.27 -5.79
CA LYS A 72 -14.32 -0.03 -7.09
C LYS A 72 -15.03 -1.20 -7.80
N THR A 73 -14.59 -1.44 -9.04
CA THR A 73 -15.03 -2.59 -9.85
C THR A 73 -14.34 -3.89 -9.48
N GLU A 74 -13.32 -3.83 -8.63
CA GLU A 74 -12.44 -4.95 -8.28
C GLU A 74 -11.93 -4.83 -6.83
N LEU A 75 -11.54 -5.98 -6.27
CA LEU A 75 -10.89 -6.06 -4.97
C LEU A 75 -9.41 -5.68 -5.07
N GLY A 76 -8.81 -5.22 -3.96
CA GLY A 76 -7.39 -4.92 -3.87
C GLY A 76 -7.07 -3.59 -3.16
N GLY A 77 -8.03 -2.68 -3.03
CA GLY A 77 -7.83 -1.39 -2.37
C GLY A 77 -6.75 -0.55 -3.07
N ARG A 78 -5.69 -0.18 -2.34
CA ARG A 78 -4.53 0.59 -2.85
C ARG A 78 -3.53 -0.23 -3.68
N MET A 79 -3.64 -1.55 -3.73
CA MET A 79 -2.93 -2.37 -4.71
C MET A 79 -3.60 -2.15 -6.07
N ILE A 80 -2.94 -1.43 -6.97
CA ILE A 80 -3.49 -1.02 -8.27
C ILE A 80 -2.47 -1.35 -9.35
N PRO A 81 -2.58 -2.54 -9.96
CA PRO A 81 -1.79 -2.88 -11.13
C PRO A 81 -2.27 -2.10 -12.36
N LYS A 82 -1.34 -1.67 -13.19
CA LYS A 82 -1.63 -0.96 -14.44
C LYS A 82 -0.74 -1.46 -15.56
N ALA A 83 -1.35 -1.87 -16.67
CA ALA A 83 -0.61 -2.07 -17.92
C ALA A 83 -0.11 -0.70 -18.41
N PHE A 84 1.20 -0.50 -18.43
CA PHE A 84 1.84 0.75 -18.80
C PHE A 84 2.83 0.55 -19.94
N GLY A 85 2.89 1.53 -20.83
CA GLY A 85 3.77 1.59 -21.98
C GLY A 85 3.05 1.44 -23.32
N ILE A 86 3.79 1.67 -24.41
CA ILE A 86 3.27 1.57 -25.78
C ILE A 86 2.96 0.12 -26.16
N THR A 87 2.03 -0.06 -27.08
CA THR A 87 1.61 -1.38 -27.59
C THR A 87 2.80 -2.26 -28.01
N GLY A 88 2.85 -3.47 -27.46
CA GLY A 88 3.93 -4.44 -27.71
C GLY A 88 5.13 -4.34 -26.77
N ARG A 89 5.19 -3.31 -25.91
CA ARG A 89 6.20 -3.14 -24.85
C ARG A 89 5.58 -2.80 -23.51
N GLN A 90 4.31 -3.13 -23.31
CA GLN A 90 3.61 -2.93 -22.05
C GLN A 90 4.05 -3.96 -21.02
N VAL A 91 4.22 -3.51 -19.80
CA VAL A 91 4.36 -4.36 -18.60
C VAL A 91 3.33 -3.92 -17.55
N VAL A 92 3.06 -4.78 -16.60
CA VAL A 92 2.23 -4.39 -15.44
C VAL A 92 3.13 -3.72 -14.41
N VAL A 93 2.83 -2.45 -14.13
CA VAL A 93 3.48 -1.67 -13.07
C VAL A 93 2.50 -1.45 -11.92
N GLU A 94 3.03 -1.21 -10.72
CA GLU A 94 2.22 -1.05 -9.53
C GLU A 94 2.12 0.43 -9.14
N MET A 95 0.92 0.99 -9.21
CA MET A 95 0.67 2.38 -8.80
C MET A 95 0.86 2.55 -7.29
N GLY A 96 0.39 1.59 -6.49
CA GLY A 96 0.52 1.53 -5.03
C GLY A 96 1.71 0.68 -4.59
N PRO A 97 1.54 -0.18 -3.55
CA PRO A 97 2.60 -1.05 -3.09
C PRO A 97 3.07 -1.99 -4.20
N ASN A 98 4.37 -2.18 -4.31
CA ASN A 98 5.01 -3.08 -5.26
C ASN A 98 6.07 -3.96 -4.59
N TRP A 99 6.38 -3.71 -3.31
CA TRP A 99 7.36 -4.46 -2.55
C TRP A 99 6.72 -5.31 -1.45
N ILE A 100 7.30 -6.47 -1.22
CA ILE A 100 7.17 -7.23 0.01
C ILE A 100 8.37 -6.84 0.86
N GLN A 101 8.12 -6.09 1.91
CA GLN A 101 9.13 -5.49 2.77
C GLN A 101 9.37 -6.36 3.99
N GLY A 102 10.53 -7.01 4.03
CA GLY A 102 10.82 -8.10 4.94
C GLY A 102 10.15 -9.42 4.51
N THR A 103 10.87 -10.52 4.61
CA THR A 103 10.34 -11.85 4.24
C THR A 103 10.33 -12.79 5.44
N GLN A 104 11.42 -13.52 5.65
CA GLN A 104 11.63 -14.37 6.81
C GLN A 104 13.13 -14.63 7.00
N GLN A 105 13.64 -14.44 8.18
CA GLN A 105 15.01 -14.81 8.51
C GLN A 105 15.06 -16.14 9.29
N GLY A 106 15.69 -17.15 8.70
CA GLY A 106 15.83 -18.46 9.32
C GLY A 106 14.50 -19.10 9.72
N ASN A 107 14.34 -19.41 10.99
CA ASN A 107 13.07 -19.93 11.56
C ASN A 107 12.26 -18.85 12.29
N GLY A 108 12.58 -17.59 12.08
CA GLY A 108 11.84 -16.45 12.65
C GLY A 108 10.44 -16.30 12.05
N PRO A 109 9.72 -15.24 12.46
CA PRO A 109 8.39 -14.97 11.92
C PRO A 109 8.49 -14.69 10.41
N ALA A 110 7.50 -15.17 9.65
CA ALA A 110 7.35 -14.85 8.24
C ALA A 110 6.39 -13.67 8.07
N ASN A 111 6.72 -12.77 7.13
CA ASN A 111 5.79 -11.72 6.72
C ASN A 111 4.57 -12.39 6.04
N PRO A 112 3.34 -12.13 6.50
CA PRO A 112 2.16 -12.77 5.92
C PRO A 112 1.94 -12.44 4.43
N ILE A 113 2.46 -11.30 3.95
CA ILE A 113 2.41 -10.95 2.52
C ILE A 113 3.38 -11.82 1.72
N TRP A 114 4.54 -12.16 2.29
CA TRP A 114 5.45 -13.13 1.71
C TRP A 114 4.83 -14.53 1.63
N GLU A 115 4.14 -14.96 2.69
CA GLU A 115 3.41 -16.24 2.70
C GLU A 115 2.32 -16.28 1.63
N LEU A 116 1.54 -15.19 1.45
CA LEU A 116 0.55 -15.09 0.38
C LEU A 116 1.19 -15.12 -1.01
N ALA A 117 2.32 -14.43 -1.19
CA ALA A 117 3.05 -14.45 -2.45
C ALA A 117 3.51 -15.86 -2.82
N LEU A 118 4.05 -16.61 -1.87
CA LEU A 118 4.43 -18.00 -2.05
C LEU A 118 3.21 -18.90 -2.32
N LYS A 119 2.14 -18.77 -1.53
CA LYS A 119 0.89 -19.54 -1.66
C LYS A 119 0.29 -19.42 -3.06
N HIS A 120 0.25 -18.21 -3.59
CA HIS A 120 -0.38 -17.90 -4.88
C HIS A 120 0.59 -17.83 -6.05
N ASN A 121 1.85 -18.26 -5.84
CA ASN A 121 2.90 -18.24 -6.88
C ASN A 121 2.99 -16.87 -7.56
N LEU A 122 3.06 -15.80 -6.76
CA LEU A 122 3.31 -14.46 -7.27
C LEU A 122 4.74 -14.37 -7.79
N SER A 123 4.93 -13.88 -9.00
CA SER A 123 6.26 -13.63 -9.54
C SER A 123 6.89 -12.43 -8.85
N THR A 124 7.96 -12.67 -8.11
CA THR A 124 8.72 -11.65 -7.38
C THR A 124 10.20 -11.77 -7.65
N VAL A 125 10.92 -10.68 -7.46
CA VAL A 125 12.37 -10.61 -7.60
C VAL A 125 12.97 -9.80 -6.45
N TYR A 126 14.15 -10.23 -5.96
CA TYR A 126 14.89 -9.45 -4.97
C TYR A 126 15.22 -8.07 -5.53
N ASN A 127 15.04 -7.04 -4.74
CA ASN A 127 15.32 -5.66 -5.08
C ASN A 127 16.34 -5.06 -4.12
N ASP A 128 17.53 -4.80 -4.64
CA ASP A 128 18.63 -4.21 -3.87
C ASP A 128 18.50 -2.69 -3.79
N LEU A 129 17.71 -2.23 -2.83
CA LEU A 129 17.43 -0.81 -2.63
C LEU A 129 18.65 0.00 -2.17
N TYR A 130 19.65 -0.64 -1.55
CA TYR A 130 20.77 0.04 -0.91
C TYR A 130 22.11 -0.23 -1.59
N GLY A 131 22.35 -1.43 -2.10
CA GLY A 131 23.63 -1.81 -2.71
C GLY A 131 23.72 -1.50 -4.19
N SER A 132 22.58 -1.46 -4.91
CA SER A 132 22.51 -1.23 -6.35
C SER A 132 22.11 0.22 -6.66
N MET A 133 23.01 1.20 -6.38
CA MET A 133 22.74 2.63 -6.45
C MET A 133 23.74 3.39 -7.32
N THR A 134 23.23 4.29 -8.18
CA THR A 134 24.04 5.31 -8.88
C THR A 134 23.56 6.69 -8.47
N THR A 135 24.50 7.61 -8.20
CA THR A 135 24.17 8.93 -7.67
C THR A 135 24.48 10.06 -8.65
N TYR A 136 23.63 11.08 -8.65
CA TYR A 136 23.66 12.25 -9.54
C TYR A 136 23.38 13.52 -8.76
N ASP A 137 23.85 14.66 -9.27
CA ASP A 137 23.37 15.96 -8.86
C ASP A 137 23.02 16.84 -10.09
N PHE A 138 22.70 18.09 -9.85
CA PHE A 138 22.33 19.06 -10.88
C PHE A 138 23.45 19.39 -11.89
N ASN A 139 24.64 18.78 -11.78
CA ASN A 139 25.74 18.88 -12.73
C ASN A 139 25.99 17.55 -13.48
N GLY A 140 25.21 16.52 -13.23
CA GLY A 140 25.36 15.21 -13.83
C GLY A 140 25.79 14.12 -12.85
N TYR A 141 26.49 13.11 -13.35
CA TYR A 141 27.02 12.04 -12.50
C TYR A 141 27.95 12.59 -11.41
N ASN A 142 27.62 12.26 -10.16
CA ASN A 142 28.44 12.61 -8.99
C ASN A 142 28.35 11.46 -8.00
N ASN A 143 29.49 10.83 -7.70
CA ASN A 143 29.52 9.73 -6.74
C ASN A 143 29.58 10.28 -5.30
N TYR A 144 28.47 10.12 -4.57
CA TYR A 144 28.38 10.41 -3.14
C TYR A 144 27.81 9.21 -2.35
N THR A 145 28.16 7.98 -2.77
CA THR A 145 27.73 6.75 -2.10
C THR A 145 28.24 6.65 -0.66
N ASP A 146 29.41 7.23 -0.34
CA ASP A 146 29.88 7.29 1.05
C ASP A 146 28.92 8.12 1.92
N THR A 147 28.47 9.29 1.44
CA THR A 147 27.45 10.11 2.11
C THR A 147 26.13 9.36 2.26
N PHE A 148 25.76 8.54 1.25
CA PHE A 148 24.57 7.69 1.31
C PHE A 148 24.70 6.64 2.41
N ASN A 149 25.82 5.95 2.51
CA ASN A 149 26.08 4.96 3.57
C ASN A 149 26.08 5.61 4.96
N ASP A 150 26.67 6.81 5.11
CA ASP A 150 26.64 7.57 6.38
C ASP A 150 25.19 7.91 6.79
N ALA A 151 24.30 8.19 5.83
CA ALA A 151 22.88 8.44 6.12
C ALA A 151 22.14 7.16 6.56
N VAL A 152 22.45 6.00 5.97
CA VAL A 152 21.93 4.68 6.41
C VAL A 152 22.36 4.40 7.85
N ASP A 153 23.65 4.56 8.17
CA ASP A 153 24.19 4.36 9.52
C ASP A 153 23.56 5.33 10.52
N THR A 154 23.33 6.57 10.11
CA THR A 154 22.67 7.59 10.95
C THR A 154 21.24 7.18 11.30
N PHE A 155 20.48 6.68 10.34
CA PHE A 155 19.12 6.21 10.59
C PHE A 155 19.11 4.99 11.53
N ALA A 156 20.01 4.04 11.32
CA ALA A 156 20.16 2.88 12.20
C ALA A 156 20.50 3.30 13.64
N GLN A 157 21.40 4.27 13.83
CA GLN A 157 21.70 4.83 15.15
C GLN A 157 20.50 5.55 15.77
N ALA A 158 19.75 6.32 14.97
CA ALA A 158 18.53 6.99 15.44
C ALA A 158 17.50 5.97 15.94
N THR A 159 17.39 4.81 15.31
CA THR A 159 16.52 3.71 15.73
C THR A 159 16.92 3.14 17.09
N VAL A 160 18.22 2.92 17.32
CA VAL A 160 18.75 2.46 18.62
C VAL A 160 18.48 3.47 19.74
N VAL A 161 18.75 4.76 19.49
CA VAL A 161 18.52 5.83 20.46
C VAL A 161 17.02 6.00 20.78
N ALA A 162 16.15 5.79 19.80
CA ALA A 162 14.70 5.78 20.02
C ALA A 162 14.27 4.70 21.02
N GLY A 163 14.84 3.49 20.93
CA GLY A 163 14.58 2.41 21.88
C GLY A 163 14.99 2.77 23.32
N GLN A 164 16.14 3.42 23.49
CA GLN A 164 16.58 3.90 24.80
C GLN A 164 15.66 5.00 25.33
N ARG A 165 15.26 5.96 24.48
CA ARG A 165 14.35 7.04 24.82
C ARG A 165 12.99 6.53 25.32
N LEU A 166 12.49 5.47 24.69
CA LEU A 166 11.26 4.82 25.11
C LEU A 166 11.39 4.17 26.50
N GLN A 167 12.51 3.49 26.77
CA GLN A 167 12.80 2.88 28.07
C GLN A 167 12.90 3.92 29.19
N ASP A 168 13.46 5.09 28.90
CA ASP A 168 13.62 6.18 29.85
C ASP A 168 12.32 6.99 30.05
N GLY A 169 11.25 6.66 29.32
CA GLY A 169 9.94 7.34 29.42
C GLY A 169 9.97 8.76 28.87
N GLU A 170 10.90 9.06 27.98
CA GLU A 170 11.00 10.37 27.34
C GLU A 170 9.94 10.56 26.26
N VAL A 171 9.50 11.81 26.07
CA VAL A 171 8.48 12.15 25.06
C VAL A 171 9.02 11.94 23.64
N ASP A 172 8.12 11.60 22.72
CA ASP A 172 8.43 11.52 21.31
C ASP A 172 8.83 12.89 20.73
N MET A 173 9.61 12.85 19.68
CA MET A 173 10.07 14.02 18.93
C MET A 173 10.02 13.71 17.42
N SER A 174 10.21 14.74 16.60
CA SER A 174 10.39 14.51 15.17
C SER A 174 11.74 13.84 14.88
N LEU A 175 11.80 13.07 13.80
CA LEU A 175 13.04 12.47 13.32
C LEU A 175 14.09 13.54 12.96
N LYS A 176 13.65 14.71 12.49
CA LYS A 176 14.53 15.89 12.33
C LYS A 176 15.20 16.31 13.65
N SER A 177 14.42 16.31 14.76
CA SER A 177 14.98 16.64 16.08
C SER A 177 15.94 15.56 16.57
N ALA A 178 15.64 14.27 16.28
CA ALA A 178 16.54 13.16 16.56
C ALA A 178 17.90 13.36 15.91
N TYR A 179 17.94 13.66 14.63
CA TYR A 179 19.19 13.93 13.91
C TYR A 179 19.93 15.12 14.48
N GLY A 180 19.22 16.21 14.83
CA GLY A 180 19.83 17.37 15.49
C GLY A 180 20.46 17.04 16.85
N ILE A 181 19.82 16.20 17.67
CA ILE A 181 20.35 15.71 18.95
C ILE A 181 21.62 14.87 18.74
N MET A 182 21.66 14.07 17.69
CA MET A 182 22.82 13.27 17.30
C MET A 182 23.93 14.10 16.61
N GLY A 183 23.72 15.40 16.44
CA GLY A 183 24.68 16.30 15.81
C GLY A 183 24.69 16.24 14.27
N VAL A 184 23.69 15.61 13.68
CA VAL A 184 23.54 15.47 12.23
C VAL A 184 22.53 16.50 11.69
N SER A 185 22.91 17.18 10.63
CA SER A 185 22.04 18.11 9.92
C SER A 185 22.52 18.23 8.48
N PRO A 186 21.72 17.85 7.49
CA PRO A 186 22.06 18.02 6.09
C PRO A 186 22.44 19.48 5.77
N LYS A 187 23.52 19.70 5.02
CA LYS A 187 24.06 21.03 4.64
C LYS A 187 24.27 21.16 3.14
N THR A 188 24.28 20.04 2.44
CA THR A 188 24.50 19.98 1.01
C THR A 188 23.31 19.31 0.33
N PRO A 189 23.05 19.59 -0.96
CA PRO A 189 22.02 18.88 -1.73
C PRO A 189 22.17 17.35 -1.70
N GLN A 190 23.42 16.84 -1.66
CA GLN A 190 23.70 15.41 -1.60
C GLN A 190 23.28 14.81 -0.26
N GLU A 191 23.61 15.46 0.86
CA GLU A 191 23.14 15.05 2.19
C GLU A 191 21.61 15.11 2.30
N ASP A 192 20.98 16.16 1.73
CA ASP A 192 19.52 16.29 1.68
C ASP A 192 18.86 15.16 0.87
N ALA A 193 19.48 14.74 -0.24
CA ALA A 193 18.95 13.63 -1.06
C ALA A 193 19.08 12.29 -0.34
N CYS A 194 20.21 12.06 0.36
CA CYS A 194 20.43 10.85 1.16
C CYS A 194 19.47 10.78 2.34
N ASP A 195 19.25 11.88 3.06
CA ASP A 195 18.26 12.00 4.13
C ASP A 195 16.83 11.74 3.61
N TYR A 196 16.49 12.28 2.43
CA TYR A 196 15.21 12.03 1.78
C TYR A 196 15.00 10.55 1.42
N TYR A 197 16.04 9.86 1.00
CA TYR A 197 15.96 8.43 0.66
C TYR A 197 15.67 7.56 1.89
N GLN A 198 16.27 7.89 3.04
CA GLN A 198 16.08 7.16 4.29
C GLN A 198 14.72 7.43 4.94
N ILE A 199 14.18 8.62 4.70
CA ILE A 199 12.95 9.07 5.32
C ILE A 199 11.98 9.46 4.22
N ASP A 200 11.14 8.54 3.80
CA ASP A 200 10.13 8.70 2.73
C ASP A 200 9.16 9.86 2.94
N TRP A 201 9.25 10.56 4.07
CA TRP A 201 8.37 11.63 4.47
C TRP A 201 9.17 12.82 5.01
N THR A 202 8.48 13.93 5.26
CA THR A 202 9.13 15.11 5.84
C THR A 202 9.64 14.82 7.26
N PRO A 203 10.95 14.88 7.55
CA PRO A 203 11.51 14.49 8.84
C PRO A 203 10.95 15.25 10.03
N SER A 204 10.48 16.49 9.83
CA SER A 204 9.84 17.29 10.88
C SER A 204 8.40 16.85 11.19
N GLN A 205 7.79 16.08 10.32
CA GLN A 205 6.42 15.55 10.43
C GLN A 205 6.39 14.05 10.75
N THR A 206 7.54 13.42 10.90
CA THR A 206 7.68 11.99 11.20
C THR A 206 8.04 11.78 12.66
N SER A 207 7.28 10.94 13.37
CA SER A 207 7.59 10.49 14.72
C SER A 207 8.89 9.70 14.75
N TRP A 208 9.79 10.03 15.64
CA TRP A 208 11.02 9.28 15.87
C TRP A 208 10.75 7.88 16.43
N LEU A 209 9.93 7.79 17.49
CA LEU A 209 9.62 6.52 18.15
C LEU A 209 8.82 5.58 17.23
N ALA A 210 7.78 6.08 16.58
CA ALA A 210 6.95 5.27 15.71
C ALA A 210 7.73 4.77 14.48
N SER A 211 8.58 5.62 13.88
CA SER A 211 9.44 5.26 12.76
C SER A 211 10.43 4.15 13.13
N ALA A 212 11.07 4.26 14.30
CA ALA A 212 11.98 3.24 14.80
C ALA A 212 11.26 1.89 15.04
N TRP A 213 10.07 1.91 15.62
CA TRP A 213 9.27 0.71 15.81
C TRP A 213 8.89 0.04 14.51
N ASN A 214 8.34 0.81 13.58
CA ASN A 214 7.91 0.33 12.28
C ASN A 214 9.08 -0.33 11.53
N ASN A 215 10.26 0.29 11.57
CA ASN A 215 11.48 -0.27 10.98
C ASN A 215 11.91 -1.58 11.66
N ASN A 216 12.02 -1.60 12.99
CA ASN A 216 12.45 -2.78 13.74
C ASN A 216 11.52 -3.97 13.54
N PHE A 217 10.21 -3.77 13.66
CA PHE A 217 9.25 -4.85 13.50
C PHE A 217 9.12 -5.36 12.05
N THR A 218 9.54 -4.58 11.08
CA THR A 218 9.55 -5.02 9.68
C THR A 218 10.86 -5.69 9.31
N TYR A 219 12.01 -5.08 9.62
CA TYR A 219 13.30 -5.45 9.04
C TYR A 219 14.28 -6.09 10.04
N ASP A 220 14.14 -5.86 11.34
CA ASP A 220 15.10 -6.38 12.32
C ASP A 220 14.60 -7.66 12.96
N ALA A 221 15.11 -8.80 12.48
CA ALA A 221 14.75 -10.12 13.02
C ALA A 221 15.17 -10.31 14.50
N GLU A 222 16.18 -9.62 14.99
CA GLU A 222 16.59 -9.68 16.42
C GLU A 222 15.58 -8.92 17.29
N ALA A 223 14.96 -7.86 16.77
CA ALA A 223 13.86 -7.16 17.42
C ALA A 223 12.50 -7.86 17.26
N GLY A 224 12.45 -9.00 16.59
CA GLY A 224 11.23 -9.76 16.30
C GLY A 224 10.55 -9.36 15.00
N GLY A 225 11.24 -8.64 14.14
CA GLY A 225 10.87 -8.35 12.76
C GLY A 225 11.08 -9.55 11.82
N TYR A 226 10.94 -9.33 10.52
CA TYR A 226 11.00 -10.40 9.51
C TYR A 226 12.42 -10.61 8.99
N SER A 227 12.85 -9.88 7.99
CA SER A 227 14.20 -9.83 7.44
C SER A 227 14.41 -8.48 6.76
N ASP A 228 15.66 -8.14 6.42
CA ASP A 228 16.00 -6.94 5.67
C ASP A 228 15.82 -7.10 4.15
N ASP A 229 15.39 -8.27 3.68
CA ASP A 229 15.12 -8.52 2.27
C ASP A 229 13.89 -7.76 1.77
N ASN A 230 13.98 -7.20 0.56
CA ASN A 230 12.87 -6.63 -0.17
C ASN A 230 12.67 -7.37 -1.49
N TYR A 231 11.43 -7.77 -1.78
CA TYR A 231 11.07 -8.39 -3.05
C TYR A 231 10.04 -7.57 -3.79
N MET A 232 10.34 -7.23 -5.03
CA MET A 232 9.43 -6.49 -5.90
C MET A 232 8.53 -7.45 -6.68
N SER A 233 7.24 -7.13 -6.78
CA SER A 233 6.31 -7.84 -7.66
C SER A 233 6.61 -7.49 -9.13
N ILE A 234 6.82 -8.53 -9.94
CA ILE A 234 6.94 -8.45 -11.40
C ILE A 234 5.86 -9.30 -12.09
N ASP A 235 4.83 -9.65 -11.37
CA ASP A 235 3.78 -10.54 -11.84
C ASP A 235 2.88 -9.86 -12.88
N PRO A 236 2.65 -10.43 -14.06
CA PRO A 236 1.78 -9.86 -15.07
C PRO A 236 0.31 -9.77 -14.65
N ARG A 237 -0.10 -10.46 -13.57
CA ARG A 237 -1.43 -10.35 -12.96
C ARG A 237 -1.54 -9.17 -12.00
N GLY A 238 -0.39 -8.59 -11.60
CA GLY A 238 -0.28 -7.52 -10.61
C GLY A 238 -0.28 -8.00 -9.17
N PHE A 239 0.18 -7.14 -8.27
CA PHE A 239 0.31 -7.45 -6.83
C PHE A 239 -1.06 -7.65 -6.15
N ALA A 240 -2.12 -6.97 -6.62
CA ALA A 240 -3.49 -7.15 -6.14
C ALA A 240 -3.98 -8.60 -6.27
N TYR A 241 -3.36 -9.38 -7.15
CA TYR A 241 -3.71 -10.78 -7.39
C TYR A 241 -3.69 -11.63 -6.11
N ILE A 242 -2.73 -11.41 -5.20
CA ILE A 242 -2.68 -12.20 -3.95
C ILE A 242 -3.94 -12.02 -3.09
N ALA A 243 -4.47 -10.79 -3.00
CA ALA A 243 -5.70 -10.52 -2.25
C ALA A 243 -6.94 -11.04 -3.00
N GLN A 244 -6.98 -10.89 -4.32
CA GLN A 244 -8.06 -11.40 -5.16
C GLN A 244 -8.11 -12.93 -5.14
N ALA A 245 -6.96 -13.60 -5.16
CA ALA A 245 -6.85 -15.05 -5.08
C ALA A 245 -7.29 -15.57 -3.69
N GLU A 246 -6.91 -14.89 -2.61
CA GLU A 246 -7.42 -15.21 -1.27
C GLU A 246 -8.94 -15.09 -1.22
N ALA A 247 -9.51 -14.01 -1.71
CA ALA A 247 -10.96 -13.82 -1.74
C ALA A 247 -11.67 -14.91 -2.55
N ALA A 248 -11.09 -15.35 -3.67
CA ALA A 248 -11.66 -16.37 -4.53
C ALA A 248 -11.76 -17.76 -3.88
N GLU A 249 -10.99 -18.05 -2.83
CA GLU A 249 -11.02 -19.34 -2.14
C GLU A 249 -12.29 -19.54 -1.28
N PHE A 250 -12.91 -18.46 -0.78
CA PHE A 250 -14.02 -18.57 0.15
C PHE A 250 -15.24 -17.73 -0.21
N LEU A 251 -15.03 -16.59 -0.90
CA LEU A 251 -16.06 -15.59 -1.10
C LEU A 251 -17.13 -16.05 -2.11
N GLN A 252 -18.39 -16.02 -1.69
CA GLN A 252 -19.51 -16.34 -2.55
C GLN A 252 -20.01 -15.08 -3.31
N PRO A 253 -20.60 -15.21 -4.51
CA PRO A 253 -21.07 -14.06 -5.30
C PRO A 253 -22.05 -13.12 -4.57
N ASN A 254 -22.86 -13.65 -3.66
CA ASN A 254 -23.82 -12.86 -2.86
C ASN A 254 -23.17 -12.16 -1.67
N GLN A 255 -21.92 -12.44 -1.36
CA GLN A 255 -21.13 -11.83 -0.29
C GLN A 255 -20.29 -10.64 -0.77
N LEU A 256 -20.33 -10.29 -2.06
CA LEU A 256 -19.54 -9.19 -2.63
C LEU A 256 -20.44 -8.23 -3.41
N ILE A 257 -20.37 -6.96 -3.06
CA ILE A 257 -21.06 -5.89 -3.76
C ILE A 257 -20.04 -4.86 -4.18
N LEU A 258 -19.79 -4.75 -5.48
CA LEU A 258 -18.87 -3.81 -6.11
C LEU A 258 -19.59 -2.54 -6.59
N ASN A 259 -18.82 -1.50 -6.94
CA ASN A 259 -19.30 -0.22 -7.47
C ASN A 259 -20.29 0.50 -6.53
N GLN A 260 -20.03 0.43 -5.23
CA GLN A 260 -20.86 1.06 -4.21
C GLN A 260 -20.00 1.89 -3.26
N THR A 261 -19.90 3.17 -3.51
CA THR A 261 -19.20 4.11 -2.62
C THR A 261 -20.11 4.48 -1.45
N VAL A 262 -19.64 4.23 -0.23
CA VAL A 262 -20.34 4.59 1.00
C VAL A 262 -20.38 6.10 1.17
N THR A 263 -21.53 6.64 1.54
CA THR A 263 -21.72 8.07 1.81
C THR A 263 -22.17 8.38 3.22
N ASN A 264 -22.88 7.42 3.85
CA ASN A 264 -23.41 7.62 5.20
C ASN A 264 -23.41 6.31 5.99
N ILE A 265 -23.05 6.40 7.28
CA ILE A 265 -23.07 5.31 8.24
C ILE A 265 -23.87 5.77 9.47
N GLN A 266 -25.11 5.32 9.56
CA GLN A 266 -25.96 5.56 10.75
C GLN A 266 -25.82 4.39 11.70
N TYR A 267 -25.26 4.62 12.88
CA TYR A 267 -25.00 3.57 13.85
C TYR A 267 -25.78 3.77 15.16
N SER A 268 -26.12 2.68 15.83
CA SER A 268 -26.80 2.65 17.11
C SER A 268 -26.47 1.37 17.87
N GLU A 269 -26.86 1.29 19.11
CA GLU A 269 -26.74 0.07 19.93
C GLU A 269 -27.46 -1.16 19.36
N LYS A 270 -28.37 -1.00 18.39
CA LYS A 270 -29.20 -2.09 17.86
C LYS A 270 -28.78 -2.55 16.48
N THR A 271 -28.49 -1.62 15.59
CA THR A 271 -28.20 -1.90 14.17
C THR A 271 -27.44 -0.74 13.56
N ILE A 272 -26.76 -1.01 12.46
CA ILE A 272 -26.09 -0.01 11.64
C ILE A 272 -26.72 -0.02 10.25
N THR A 273 -26.95 1.17 9.71
CA THR A 273 -27.47 1.38 8.35
C THR A 273 -26.41 2.10 7.52
N VAL A 274 -26.03 1.52 6.40
CA VAL A 274 -25.03 2.08 5.47
C VAL A 274 -25.71 2.47 4.17
N GLN A 275 -25.47 3.69 3.69
CA GLN A 275 -25.98 4.23 2.43
C GLN A 275 -24.84 4.48 1.44
N THR A 276 -25.14 4.31 0.14
CA THR A 276 -24.17 4.47 -0.94
C THR A 276 -24.61 5.51 -1.97
N THR A 277 -23.66 5.98 -2.78
CA THR A 277 -23.91 6.90 -3.91
C THR A 277 -24.96 6.37 -4.90
N GLY A 278 -25.05 5.04 -5.07
CA GLY A 278 -26.05 4.39 -5.92
C GLY A 278 -27.45 4.30 -5.30
N GLY A 279 -27.67 4.91 -4.11
CA GLY A 279 -28.95 4.86 -3.39
C GLY A 279 -29.24 3.51 -2.72
N LYS A 280 -28.27 2.60 -2.69
CA LYS A 280 -28.39 1.33 -1.98
C LYS A 280 -28.32 1.58 -0.47
N THR A 281 -29.18 0.88 0.28
CA THR A 281 -29.19 0.91 1.74
C THR A 281 -29.04 -0.52 2.25
N ILE A 282 -28.06 -0.76 3.12
CA ILE A 282 -27.78 -2.06 3.73
C ILE A 282 -27.78 -1.86 5.25
N THR A 283 -28.46 -2.75 5.96
CA THR A 283 -28.44 -2.81 7.42
C THR A 283 -27.56 -3.98 7.88
N ALA A 284 -26.91 -3.83 9.03
CA ALA A 284 -26.08 -4.89 9.61
C ALA A 284 -26.12 -4.86 11.13
N ASP A 285 -25.86 -6.02 11.76
CA ASP A 285 -25.67 -6.09 13.20
C ASP A 285 -24.31 -5.53 13.60
N HIS A 286 -23.29 -5.78 12.79
CA HIS A 286 -21.93 -5.26 12.95
C HIS A 286 -21.42 -4.69 11.62
N VAL A 287 -20.65 -3.60 11.70
CA VAL A 287 -19.98 -3.02 10.53
C VAL A 287 -18.49 -2.95 10.83
N LEU A 288 -17.68 -3.43 9.90
CA LEU A 288 -16.23 -3.23 9.90
C LEU A 288 -15.86 -2.17 8.86
N CYS A 289 -15.37 -1.03 9.32
CA CYS A 289 -14.86 0.05 8.48
C CYS A 289 -13.36 -0.16 8.24
N THR A 290 -12.95 -0.34 6.96
CA THR A 290 -11.54 -0.50 6.58
C THR A 290 -11.04 0.65 5.69
N PHE A 291 -11.66 1.81 5.79
CA PHE A 291 -11.25 3.00 5.05
C PHE A 291 -9.86 3.48 5.46
N SER A 292 -9.14 4.15 4.54
CA SER A 292 -7.90 4.81 4.91
C SER A 292 -8.13 5.90 5.95
N ALA A 293 -7.11 6.24 6.73
CA ALA A 293 -7.19 7.35 7.67
C ALA A 293 -7.55 8.66 6.94
N GLY A 294 -7.05 8.87 5.72
CA GLY A 294 -7.38 10.03 4.91
C GLY A 294 -8.87 10.16 4.57
N VAL A 295 -9.54 9.07 4.25
CA VAL A 295 -10.99 9.08 4.05
C VAL A 295 -11.74 9.39 5.34
N LEU A 296 -11.28 8.85 6.48
CA LEU A 296 -11.88 9.13 7.80
C LEU A 296 -11.65 10.58 8.25
N GLN A 297 -10.58 11.22 7.84
CA GLN A 297 -10.25 12.62 8.12
C GLN A 297 -11.07 13.62 7.30
N ASN A 298 -11.69 13.14 6.22
CA ASN A 298 -12.49 13.97 5.32
C ASN A 298 -14.00 13.78 5.56
N THR A 299 -14.80 14.59 4.89
CA THR A 299 -16.26 14.57 5.01
C THR A 299 -16.93 13.77 3.90
N ASP A 300 -16.18 12.94 3.18
CA ASP A 300 -16.69 12.11 2.09
C ASP A 300 -17.68 11.04 2.61
N VAL A 301 -17.51 10.61 3.88
CA VAL A 301 -18.41 9.70 4.57
C VAL A 301 -18.94 10.36 5.84
N VAL A 302 -20.26 10.43 5.96
CA VAL A 302 -20.94 11.01 7.12
C VAL A 302 -21.25 9.91 8.14
N PHE A 303 -20.86 10.12 9.40
CA PHE A 303 -21.22 9.26 10.52
C PHE A 303 -22.34 9.90 11.33
N GLU A 304 -23.42 9.13 11.62
CA GLU A 304 -24.56 9.56 12.38
C GLU A 304 -24.87 8.56 13.51
N PRO A 305 -24.74 8.97 14.79
CA PRO A 305 -24.22 10.28 15.25
C PRO A 305 -22.77 10.53 14.86
N ALA A 306 -22.27 11.74 15.04
CA ALA A 306 -20.86 12.02 14.85
C ALA A 306 -19.97 11.09 15.70
N LEU A 307 -18.78 10.75 15.20
CA LEU A 307 -17.82 9.93 15.94
C LEU A 307 -17.46 10.60 17.28
N PRO A 308 -17.26 9.84 18.36
CA PRO A 308 -16.84 10.38 19.64
C PRO A 308 -15.52 11.15 19.54
N ASP A 309 -15.32 12.14 20.43
CA ASP A 309 -14.13 13.00 20.41
C ASP A 309 -12.82 12.21 20.48
N TRP A 310 -12.75 11.17 21.32
CA TRP A 310 -11.56 10.32 21.43
C TRP A 310 -11.22 9.56 20.11
N LYS A 311 -12.24 9.18 19.32
CA LYS A 311 -12.06 8.56 18.02
C LYS A 311 -11.62 9.58 16.97
N THR A 312 -12.26 10.74 16.97
CA THR A 312 -11.92 11.86 16.09
C THR A 312 -10.50 12.38 16.35
N GLU A 313 -10.10 12.46 17.64
CA GLU A 313 -8.72 12.80 18.01
C GLU A 313 -7.73 11.77 17.44
N ALA A 314 -7.98 10.48 17.62
CA ALA A 314 -7.11 9.43 17.09
C ALA A 314 -7.01 9.46 15.56
N ILE A 315 -8.13 9.63 14.85
CA ILE A 315 -8.15 9.75 13.40
C ILE A 315 -7.32 10.94 12.92
N ASN A 316 -7.37 12.08 13.61
CA ASN A 316 -6.66 13.29 13.21
C ASN A 316 -5.23 13.38 13.76
N SER A 317 -4.81 12.45 14.62
CA SER A 317 -3.42 12.39 15.14
C SER A 317 -2.46 11.62 14.22
N ILE A 318 -2.98 10.81 13.30
CA ILE A 318 -2.19 10.14 12.27
C ILE A 318 -2.19 10.98 10.98
N GLU A 319 -1.09 11.00 10.27
CA GLU A 319 -0.98 11.70 8.99
C GLU A 319 -1.11 10.73 7.83
N MET A 320 -1.75 11.16 6.74
CA MET A 320 -1.71 10.43 5.49
C MET A 320 -0.55 10.93 4.66
N ALA A 321 0.45 10.07 4.51
CA ALA A 321 1.57 10.33 3.63
C ALA A 321 1.12 10.38 2.17
N THR A 322 1.83 11.17 1.38
CA THR A 322 1.69 11.22 -0.08
C THR A 322 2.99 10.72 -0.70
N TYR A 323 2.86 9.69 -1.55
CA TYR A 323 3.97 9.01 -2.20
C TYR A 323 3.55 8.71 -3.64
N THR A 324 4.11 9.44 -4.58
CA THR A 324 3.70 9.37 -5.98
C THR A 324 4.86 8.86 -6.84
N LYS A 325 4.59 7.78 -7.59
CA LYS A 325 5.47 7.23 -8.61
C LYS A 325 5.11 7.83 -9.96
N ILE A 326 6.07 8.42 -10.63
CA ILE A 326 5.92 8.96 -11.99
C ILE A 326 6.64 8.03 -12.93
N PHE A 327 5.90 7.28 -13.72
CA PHE A 327 6.41 6.30 -14.67
C PHE A 327 6.66 6.97 -16.02
N LEU A 328 7.83 6.69 -16.61
CA LEU A 328 8.20 7.13 -17.95
C LEU A 328 8.66 5.92 -18.78
N GLN A 329 8.25 5.86 -20.03
CA GLN A 329 8.78 4.88 -20.98
C GLN A 329 9.55 5.58 -22.10
N PHE A 330 10.70 5.03 -22.46
CA PHE A 330 11.55 5.51 -23.55
C PHE A 330 11.75 4.44 -24.61
N ASN A 331 12.17 4.84 -25.80
CA ASN A 331 12.48 3.88 -26.87
C ASN A 331 13.74 3.07 -26.59
N GLU A 332 14.67 3.64 -25.83
CA GLU A 332 15.95 3.03 -25.45
C GLU A 332 16.34 3.45 -24.05
N THR A 333 17.09 2.61 -23.37
CA THR A 333 17.62 2.87 -22.02
C THR A 333 18.91 3.67 -22.13
N PHE A 334 18.95 4.85 -21.53
CA PHE A 334 20.11 5.75 -21.51
C PHE A 334 20.58 6.09 -20.07
N TRP A 335 19.83 5.64 -19.07
CA TRP A 335 20.07 5.95 -17.66
C TRP A 335 20.98 4.92 -16.98
N PHE A 336 21.14 5.02 -15.68
CA PHE A 336 22.03 4.22 -14.83
C PHE A 336 21.81 2.71 -14.98
N PRO A 337 22.88 1.90 -14.87
CA PRO A 337 22.80 0.43 -15.01
C PRO A 337 22.40 -0.28 -13.71
N THR A 338 22.34 0.45 -12.59
CA THR A 338 21.90 -0.05 -11.27
C THR A 338 20.39 -0.12 -11.17
N GLU A 339 19.86 -0.73 -10.11
CA GLU A 339 18.43 -0.77 -9.86
C GLU A 339 17.89 0.62 -9.49
N MET A 340 18.67 1.34 -8.68
CA MET A 340 18.29 2.64 -8.14
C MET A 340 19.21 3.76 -8.66
N GLY A 341 18.62 4.95 -8.77
CA GLY A 341 19.32 6.20 -9.01
C GLY A 341 18.92 7.24 -7.96
N LEU A 342 19.87 7.98 -7.40
CA LEU A 342 19.60 9.04 -6.45
C LEU A 342 20.06 10.38 -7.01
N TYR A 343 19.15 11.34 -7.10
CA TYR A 343 19.42 12.68 -7.64
C TYR A 343 19.34 13.74 -6.54
N ALA A 344 20.39 14.51 -6.41
CA ALA A 344 20.50 15.64 -5.49
C ALA A 344 20.22 16.96 -6.22
N ASP A 345 18.99 17.49 -6.09
CA ASP A 345 18.65 18.83 -6.55
C ASP A 345 19.03 19.90 -5.50
N LYS A 346 19.14 21.15 -5.94
CA LYS A 346 19.28 22.30 -5.04
C LYS A 346 18.08 22.50 -4.14
N GLN A 347 16.93 21.96 -4.54
CA GLN A 347 15.70 21.98 -3.79
C GLN A 347 15.38 20.56 -3.31
N ARG A 348 15.40 20.37 -1.98
CA ARG A 348 15.13 19.08 -1.36
C ARG A 348 13.82 18.46 -1.88
N GLY A 349 13.88 17.18 -2.26
CA GLY A 349 12.72 16.40 -2.68
C GLY A 349 12.28 16.60 -4.14
N ARG A 350 13.01 17.41 -4.94
CA ARG A 350 12.71 17.57 -6.36
C ARG A 350 13.18 16.38 -7.16
N TYR A 351 12.27 15.45 -7.42
CA TYR A 351 12.47 14.21 -8.21
C TYR A 351 13.72 13.39 -7.82
N PRO A 352 13.90 13.01 -6.53
CA PRO A 352 15.19 12.53 -6.06
C PRO A 352 15.41 11.03 -6.28
N VAL A 353 14.39 10.16 -6.10
CA VAL A 353 14.55 8.71 -6.04
C VAL A 353 14.05 8.06 -7.33
N TRP A 354 14.98 7.50 -8.10
CA TRP A 354 14.71 6.86 -9.38
C TRP A 354 14.87 5.35 -9.28
N GLN A 355 14.03 4.58 -9.95
CA GLN A 355 14.18 3.15 -10.10
C GLN A 355 14.05 2.72 -11.56
N SER A 356 15.03 1.96 -12.04
CA SER A 356 15.02 1.37 -13.37
C SER A 356 14.18 0.08 -13.38
N LEU A 357 13.03 0.09 -14.06
CA LEU A 357 12.28 -1.14 -14.31
C LEU A 357 12.86 -1.90 -15.52
N ASP A 358 13.72 -1.29 -16.32
CA ASP A 358 14.43 -1.95 -17.43
C ASP A 358 15.69 -2.72 -16.96
N HIS A 359 15.94 -2.76 -15.65
CA HIS A 359 17.02 -3.54 -15.07
C HIS A 359 16.84 -5.05 -15.35
N ILE A 360 17.97 -5.76 -15.51
CA ILE A 360 17.99 -7.17 -15.94
C ILE A 360 17.15 -8.11 -15.06
N GLY A 361 16.97 -7.78 -13.78
CA GLY A 361 16.16 -8.56 -12.85
C GLY A 361 14.66 -8.30 -12.95
N PHE A 362 14.22 -7.21 -13.56
CA PHE A 362 12.83 -6.75 -13.55
C PHE A 362 12.13 -6.96 -14.90
N PHE A 363 12.07 -5.93 -15.74
CA PHE A 363 11.41 -5.97 -17.05
C PHE A 363 12.40 -5.53 -18.14
N PRO A 364 13.47 -6.32 -18.43
CA PRO A 364 14.50 -5.93 -19.37
C PRO A 364 13.92 -5.71 -20.78
N GLY A 365 14.32 -4.60 -21.42
CA GLY A 365 13.82 -4.18 -22.72
C GLY A 365 12.49 -3.41 -22.66
N SER A 366 11.95 -3.14 -21.47
CA SER A 366 10.74 -2.33 -21.32
C SER A 366 10.97 -0.86 -21.66
N GLY A 367 12.18 -0.34 -21.42
CA GLY A 367 12.48 1.08 -21.52
C GLY A 367 11.76 1.91 -20.46
N ILE A 368 11.43 1.32 -19.30
CA ILE A 368 10.66 1.99 -18.24
C ILE A 368 11.56 2.33 -17.06
N VAL A 369 11.44 3.56 -16.59
CA VAL A 369 12.00 4.07 -15.35
C VAL A 369 10.88 4.82 -14.61
N PHE A 370 10.91 4.83 -13.28
CA PHE A 370 10.05 5.73 -12.54
C PHE A 370 10.84 6.56 -11.53
N VAL A 371 10.30 7.73 -11.21
CA VAL A 371 10.79 8.57 -10.12
C VAL A 371 9.72 8.71 -9.05
N THR A 372 10.17 8.67 -7.80
CA THR A 372 9.31 8.86 -6.63
C THR A 372 9.46 10.26 -6.07
N VAL A 373 8.32 10.88 -5.76
CA VAL A 373 8.21 12.11 -4.99
C VAL A 373 7.26 11.91 -3.82
N THR A 374 7.55 12.55 -2.69
CA THR A 374 6.75 12.45 -1.45
C THR A 374 6.42 13.83 -0.89
N GLY A 375 5.52 13.88 0.09
CA GLY A 375 5.19 15.11 0.80
C GLY A 375 4.66 16.21 -0.12
N ASP A 376 5.15 17.42 0.09
CA ASP A 376 4.73 18.60 -0.66
C ASP A 376 4.98 18.45 -2.17
N TRP A 377 6.03 17.76 -2.58
CA TRP A 377 6.29 17.47 -3.99
C TRP A 377 5.25 16.54 -4.60
N SER A 378 4.79 15.54 -3.87
CA SER A 378 3.71 14.67 -4.32
C SER A 378 2.40 15.45 -4.50
N LEU A 379 2.05 16.32 -3.54
CA LEU A 379 0.88 17.19 -3.64
C LEU A 379 0.98 18.18 -4.79
N TYR A 380 2.18 18.68 -5.05
CA TYR A 380 2.44 19.61 -6.14
C TYR A 380 2.28 18.94 -7.51
N VAL A 381 2.91 17.79 -7.74
CA VAL A 381 2.85 17.13 -9.05
C VAL A 381 1.45 16.65 -9.40
N GLU A 382 0.59 16.33 -8.42
CA GLU A 382 -0.82 15.99 -8.68
C GLU A 382 -1.66 17.16 -9.23
N GLN A 383 -1.15 18.40 -9.16
CA GLN A 383 -1.82 19.58 -9.69
C GLN A 383 -1.38 19.95 -11.11
N LEU A 384 -0.30 19.33 -11.59
CA LEU A 384 0.25 19.60 -12.91
C LEU A 384 -0.54 18.89 -14.01
N SER A 385 -0.61 19.51 -15.18
CA SER A 385 -0.97 18.79 -16.41
C SER A 385 0.12 17.78 -16.78
N THR A 386 -0.21 16.79 -17.59
CA THR A 386 0.76 15.80 -18.06
C THR A 386 1.94 16.45 -18.79
N GLU A 387 1.69 17.51 -19.55
CA GLU A 387 2.71 18.26 -20.29
C GLU A 387 3.65 19.03 -19.35
N GLU A 388 3.12 19.65 -18.30
CA GLU A 388 3.91 20.36 -17.28
C GLU A 388 4.76 19.36 -16.48
N LEU A 389 4.16 18.26 -16.02
CA LEU A 389 4.86 17.19 -15.33
C LEU A 389 6.01 16.64 -16.18
N GLN A 390 5.73 16.32 -17.45
CA GLN A 390 6.76 15.83 -18.37
C GLN A 390 7.90 16.84 -18.54
N ALA A 391 7.57 18.13 -18.70
CA ALA A 391 8.58 19.18 -18.88
C ALA A 391 9.53 19.26 -17.67
N GLU A 392 9.00 19.20 -16.44
CA GLU A 392 9.80 19.28 -15.21
C GLU A 392 10.67 18.02 -15.01
N VAL A 393 10.09 16.83 -15.18
CA VAL A 393 10.84 15.57 -15.06
C VAL A 393 11.96 15.49 -16.10
N MET A 394 11.70 15.93 -17.32
CA MET A 394 12.69 15.99 -18.42
C MET A 394 13.78 17.03 -18.16
N GLU A 395 13.49 18.12 -17.44
CA GLU A 395 14.52 19.07 -17.00
C GLU A 395 15.53 18.39 -16.06
N VAL A 396 15.04 17.59 -15.09
CA VAL A 396 15.89 16.82 -14.17
C VAL A 396 16.70 15.76 -14.91
N LEU A 397 16.09 14.99 -15.81
CA LEU A 397 16.82 14.00 -16.60
C LEU A 397 17.92 14.63 -17.45
N ARG A 398 17.68 15.80 -18.05
CA ARG A 398 18.73 16.54 -18.78
C ARG A 398 19.84 17.04 -17.87
N ALA A 399 19.55 17.38 -16.62
CA ALA A 399 20.56 17.73 -15.63
C ALA A 399 21.39 16.51 -15.19
N MET A 400 20.76 15.34 -15.02
CA MET A 400 21.46 14.10 -14.71
C MET A 400 22.39 13.63 -15.85
N TYR A 401 22.02 13.92 -17.10
CA TYR A 401 22.74 13.44 -18.30
C TYR A 401 23.11 14.59 -19.25
N PRO A 402 23.98 15.53 -18.81
CA PRO A 402 24.31 16.73 -19.60
C PRO A 402 25.09 16.44 -20.90
N ASP A 403 25.76 15.29 -20.99
CA ASP A 403 26.64 14.93 -22.10
C ASP A 403 25.90 14.22 -23.27
N ILE A 404 24.60 13.96 -23.12
CA ILE A 404 23.79 13.32 -24.17
C ILE A 404 22.53 14.14 -24.47
N THR A 405 21.97 13.90 -25.64
CA THR A 405 20.62 14.37 -25.94
C THR A 405 19.61 13.39 -25.34
N VAL A 406 19.01 13.76 -24.20
CA VAL A 406 17.98 12.94 -23.55
C VAL A 406 16.73 12.91 -24.43
N PRO A 407 16.27 11.72 -24.89
CA PRO A 407 15.07 11.60 -25.74
C PRO A 407 13.81 11.93 -24.92
N ASP A 408 12.75 12.36 -25.61
CA ASP A 408 11.44 12.52 -24.95
C ASP A 408 10.82 11.14 -24.66
N PRO A 409 10.07 10.98 -23.55
CA PRO A 409 9.37 9.75 -23.24
C PRO A 409 8.25 9.48 -24.25
N VAL A 410 8.00 8.21 -24.53
CA VAL A 410 6.91 7.76 -25.42
C VAL A 410 5.62 7.52 -24.66
N ASP A 411 5.69 7.40 -23.35
CA ASP A 411 4.55 7.31 -22.45
C ASP A 411 4.95 7.86 -21.05
N ILE A 412 4.00 8.50 -20.36
CA ILE A 412 4.15 9.01 -18.99
C ILE A 412 2.84 8.80 -18.23
N HIS A 413 2.95 8.38 -16.97
CA HIS A 413 1.79 8.22 -16.11
C HIS A 413 2.15 8.34 -14.63
N MET A 414 1.23 8.89 -13.83
CA MET A 414 1.29 8.87 -12.37
C MET A 414 -0.10 8.63 -11.76
N PRO A 415 -0.21 8.02 -10.57
CA PRO A 415 -1.44 8.04 -9.78
C PRO A 415 -1.61 9.39 -9.05
N THR A 416 -2.86 9.68 -8.66
CA THR A 416 -3.23 10.88 -7.90
C THR A 416 -3.82 10.48 -6.55
N TRP A 417 -2.97 10.11 -5.60
CA TRP A 417 -3.38 9.53 -4.32
C TRP A 417 -4.10 10.50 -3.39
N ALA A 418 -3.62 11.74 -3.29
CA ALA A 418 -4.17 12.73 -2.36
C ALA A 418 -5.53 13.26 -2.83
N SER A 419 -5.69 13.45 -4.13
CA SER A 419 -6.93 13.96 -4.73
C SER A 419 -8.01 12.90 -4.94
N ASP A 420 -7.64 11.60 -4.95
CA ASP A 420 -8.61 10.51 -5.07
C ASP A 420 -9.43 10.34 -3.78
N GLN A 421 -10.76 10.52 -3.89
CA GLN A 421 -11.69 10.43 -2.77
C GLN A 421 -11.75 9.04 -2.12
N LEU A 422 -11.32 7.99 -2.81
CA LEU A 422 -11.30 6.62 -2.26
C LEU A 422 -10.09 6.35 -1.38
N TYR A 423 -9.07 7.25 -1.39
CA TYR A 423 -7.82 7.01 -0.67
C TYR A 423 -7.37 8.18 0.19
N ARG A 424 -7.45 9.43 -0.34
CA ARG A 424 -7.03 10.65 0.36
C ARG A 424 -5.61 10.59 0.91
N GLY A 425 -4.71 9.97 0.15
CA GLY A 425 -3.31 9.75 0.46
C GLY A 425 -2.83 8.33 0.16
N SER A 426 -1.54 8.08 0.29
CA SER A 426 -0.90 6.81 -0.10
C SER A 426 -0.90 5.78 1.04
N TYR A 427 -0.40 6.15 2.20
CA TYR A 427 -0.32 5.31 3.40
C TYR A 427 -0.27 6.17 4.66
N SER A 428 -0.49 5.56 5.83
CA SER A 428 -0.46 6.29 7.10
C SER A 428 0.95 6.44 7.66
N ASN A 429 1.19 7.56 8.35
CA ASN A 429 2.43 7.86 9.08
C ASN A 429 2.09 8.55 10.41
N TRP A 430 2.89 8.31 11.45
CA TRP A 430 2.71 9.00 12.72
C TRP A 430 3.55 10.28 12.79
N GLY A 431 2.92 11.36 13.19
CA GLY A 431 3.58 12.63 13.47
C GLY A 431 4.27 12.65 14.85
N PRO A 432 5.05 13.71 15.17
CA PRO A 432 5.80 13.83 16.43
C PRO A 432 4.95 13.89 17.70
N SER A 433 3.62 13.94 17.56
CA SER A 433 2.66 13.86 18.68
C SER A 433 2.18 12.45 18.97
N PHE A 434 2.83 11.44 18.40
CA PHE A 434 2.48 10.04 18.55
C PHE A 434 2.42 9.61 20.03
N VAL A 435 1.34 8.90 20.38
CA VAL A 435 1.18 8.12 21.59
C VAL A 435 0.45 6.82 21.26
N GLU A 436 0.83 5.71 21.90
CA GLU A 436 0.23 4.39 21.65
C GLU A 436 -1.30 4.39 21.79
N ALA A 437 -1.82 5.18 22.73
CA ALA A 437 -3.26 5.31 22.94
C ALA A 437 -4.03 5.79 21.69
N HIS A 438 -3.41 6.57 20.80
CA HIS A 438 -4.04 6.95 19.54
C HIS A 438 -4.21 5.73 18.60
N SER A 439 -3.22 4.83 18.52
CA SER A 439 -3.34 3.58 17.75
C SER A 439 -4.43 2.67 18.33
N ASP A 440 -4.50 2.52 19.66
CA ASP A 440 -5.59 1.78 20.32
C ASP A 440 -6.95 2.40 19.99
N ASN A 441 -7.05 3.73 20.06
CA ASN A 441 -8.28 4.45 19.80
C ASN A 441 -8.71 4.39 18.33
N LEU A 442 -7.78 4.32 17.38
CA LEU A 442 -8.10 4.06 15.97
C LEU A 442 -8.79 2.70 15.80
N ARG A 443 -8.35 1.67 16.54
CA ARG A 443 -8.90 0.32 16.51
C ARG A 443 -10.17 0.15 17.34
N ALA A 444 -10.35 0.93 18.40
CA ALA A 444 -11.44 0.78 19.37
C ALA A 444 -12.82 0.81 18.71
N THR A 445 -13.74 -0.04 19.20
CA THR A 445 -15.11 -0.14 18.69
C THR A 445 -16.00 0.97 19.22
N ILE A 446 -17.04 1.30 18.46
CA ILE A 446 -18.10 2.22 18.88
C ILE A 446 -19.42 1.41 19.04
N ASP A 447 -20.11 1.61 20.13
CA ASP A 447 -21.40 0.97 20.47
C ASP A 447 -21.38 -0.57 20.35
N ASN A 448 -20.20 -1.20 20.51
CA ASN A 448 -19.98 -2.65 20.36
C ASN A 448 -20.35 -3.22 18.98
N ARG A 449 -20.50 -2.38 17.96
CA ARG A 449 -21.01 -2.77 16.65
C ARG A 449 -20.24 -2.19 15.47
N LEU A 450 -19.70 -0.97 15.61
CA LEU A 450 -18.90 -0.33 14.59
C LEU A 450 -17.41 -0.55 14.88
N TRP A 451 -16.78 -1.37 14.04
CA TRP A 451 -15.40 -1.82 14.16
C TRP A 451 -14.51 -1.10 13.15
N PHE A 452 -13.23 -1.03 13.43
CA PHE A 452 -12.25 -0.39 12.55
C PHE A 452 -11.03 -1.30 12.38
N ALA A 453 -10.55 -1.43 11.14
CA ALA A 453 -9.30 -2.11 10.80
C ALA A 453 -8.69 -1.47 9.55
N GLY A 454 -7.42 -1.67 9.35
CA GLY A 454 -6.67 -1.16 8.21
C GLY A 454 -5.22 -0.98 8.61
N GLU A 455 -4.34 -0.65 7.65
CA GLU A 455 -2.92 -0.47 7.96
C GLU A 455 -2.69 0.63 9.01
N ALA A 456 -3.52 1.68 9.00
CA ALA A 456 -3.44 2.79 9.94
C ALA A 456 -3.73 2.40 11.40
N THR A 457 -4.49 1.31 11.63
CA THR A 457 -4.78 0.83 12.99
C THR A 457 -3.68 -0.05 13.56
N SER A 458 -2.67 -0.40 12.76
CA SER A 458 -1.54 -1.20 13.21
C SER A 458 -0.50 -0.34 13.91
N LEU A 459 -0.19 -0.68 15.17
CA LEU A 459 0.85 0.00 15.93
C LEU A 459 2.25 -0.25 15.36
N LYS A 460 2.50 -1.46 14.87
CA LYS A 460 3.82 -1.93 14.47
C LYS A 460 4.08 -1.80 12.96
N TYR A 461 3.02 -1.89 12.16
CA TYR A 461 3.11 -2.01 10.70
C TYR A 461 2.21 -1.00 9.99
N PHE A 462 2.00 0.18 10.59
CA PHE A 462 1.30 1.27 9.90
C PHE A 462 2.03 1.63 8.59
N GLY A 463 1.30 2.01 7.57
CA GLY A 463 1.86 2.26 6.24
C GLY A 463 2.17 1.02 5.41
N PHE A 464 2.25 -0.17 6.01
CA PHE A 464 2.59 -1.41 5.32
C PHE A 464 1.39 -2.33 5.03
N LEU A 465 1.52 -3.13 3.99
CA LEU A 465 0.49 -4.09 3.59
C LEU A 465 0.28 -5.19 4.64
N GLN A 466 1.36 -5.65 5.30
CA GLN A 466 1.26 -6.61 6.41
C GLN A 466 0.49 -6.05 7.61
N GLY A 467 0.51 -4.73 7.83
CA GLY A 467 -0.33 -4.08 8.83
C GLY A 467 -1.81 -4.25 8.52
N ALA A 468 -2.21 -4.03 7.27
CA ALA A 468 -3.59 -4.25 6.84
C ALA A 468 -4.02 -5.71 7.00
N TYR A 469 -3.15 -6.67 6.66
CA TYR A 469 -3.41 -8.10 6.83
C TYR A 469 -3.64 -8.46 8.30
N LEU A 470 -2.71 -8.11 9.18
CA LEU A 470 -2.75 -8.48 10.60
C LEU A 470 -3.92 -7.84 11.34
N GLU A 471 -4.22 -6.59 11.03
CA GLU A 471 -5.39 -5.90 11.62
C GLU A 471 -6.71 -6.50 11.12
N GLY A 472 -6.80 -6.83 9.82
CA GLY A 472 -7.95 -7.54 9.27
C GLY A 472 -8.20 -8.89 9.95
N GLN A 473 -7.14 -9.68 10.15
CA GLN A 473 -7.19 -10.96 10.83
C GLN A 473 -7.60 -10.83 12.30
N SER A 474 -6.99 -9.90 13.02
CA SER A 474 -7.23 -9.67 14.46
C SER A 474 -8.66 -9.19 14.72
N VAL A 475 -9.12 -8.19 13.97
CA VAL A 475 -10.47 -7.64 14.14
C VAL A 475 -11.52 -8.62 13.62
N GLY A 476 -11.26 -9.34 12.52
CA GLY A 476 -12.11 -10.42 12.04
C GLY A 476 -12.34 -11.49 13.09
N SER A 477 -11.27 -11.92 13.79
CA SER A 477 -11.37 -12.88 14.91
C SER A 477 -12.19 -12.32 16.08
N SER A 478 -12.02 -11.04 16.40
CA SER A 478 -12.78 -10.39 17.46
C SER A 478 -14.27 -10.31 17.14
N ILE A 479 -14.61 -9.95 15.90
CA ILE A 479 -16.00 -9.92 15.42
C ILE A 479 -16.61 -11.33 15.46
N ALA A 480 -15.89 -12.36 14.99
CA ALA A 480 -16.39 -13.74 15.02
C ALA A 480 -16.68 -14.21 16.44
N ALA A 481 -15.77 -13.95 17.38
CA ALA A 481 -15.96 -14.27 18.79
C ALA A 481 -17.16 -13.53 19.41
N CYS A 482 -17.35 -12.25 19.07
CA CYS A 482 -18.50 -11.45 19.50
C CYS A 482 -19.81 -12.03 18.96
N VAL A 483 -19.93 -12.24 17.66
CA VAL A 483 -21.14 -12.77 16.98
C VAL A 483 -21.53 -14.13 17.55
N GLN A 484 -20.56 -14.98 17.88
CA GLN A 484 -20.79 -16.30 18.46
C GLN A 484 -21.03 -16.28 19.98
N GLY A 485 -21.00 -15.11 20.63
CA GLY A 485 -21.15 -15.00 22.09
C GLY A 485 -19.98 -15.61 22.88
N LYS A 486 -18.80 -15.74 22.25
CA LYS A 486 -17.60 -16.33 22.86
C LYS A 486 -16.58 -15.28 23.31
N GLY A 487 -16.78 -14.01 22.97
CA GLY A 487 -15.86 -12.92 23.28
C GLY A 487 -16.56 -11.59 23.44
N SER A 488 -15.81 -10.57 23.84
CA SER A 488 -16.29 -9.20 23.94
C SER A 488 -16.61 -8.62 22.56
N CYS A 489 -17.69 -7.87 22.44
CA CYS A 489 -17.98 -7.04 21.29
C CYS A 489 -17.30 -5.66 21.36
N GLN A 490 -16.44 -5.47 22.35
CA GLN A 490 -15.76 -4.21 22.59
C GLN A 490 -14.25 -4.38 22.53
N LEU A 491 -13.62 -3.64 21.63
CA LEU A 491 -12.21 -3.25 21.74
C LEU A 491 -12.21 -1.89 22.46
N PRO A 492 -11.67 -1.82 23.68
CA PRO A 492 -11.80 -0.60 24.50
C PRO A 492 -10.96 0.54 23.93
N HIS A 493 -11.40 1.76 24.13
CA HIS A 493 -10.59 2.94 23.92
C HIS A 493 -9.73 3.21 25.16
N THR A 494 -8.58 3.82 24.95
CA THR A 494 -7.62 4.21 26.00
C THR A 494 -7.69 5.72 26.19
N THR A 495 -7.77 6.16 27.45
CA THR A 495 -7.69 7.60 27.74
C THR A 495 -6.27 8.10 27.48
N VAL A 496 -6.14 9.10 26.61
CA VAL A 496 -4.86 9.79 26.41
C VAL A 496 -4.58 10.64 27.65
N VAL A 497 -3.74 10.14 28.53
CA VAL A 497 -3.33 10.86 29.75
C VAL A 497 -1.97 11.49 29.48
N ARG A 498 -1.86 12.81 29.65
CA ARG A 498 -0.54 13.42 29.85
C ARG A 498 -0.04 12.94 31.22
N ASN A 499 1.01 12.14 31.24
CA ASN A 499 1.77 11.97 32.48
C ASN A 499 2.34 13.34 32.86
N ALA A 500 1.84 13.91 33.96
CA ALA A 500 2.27 15.19 34.48
C ALA A 500 3.63 15.07 35.15
#